data_aa6ed70b576022f076a7793ba2a974aa
#
_entry.id   aa6ed70b576022f076a7793ba2a974aa
#
_cell.length_a   1.000
_cell.length_b   1.000
_cell.length_c   1.000
_cell.angle_alpha   90.00
_cell.angle_beta   90.00
_cell.angle_gamma   90.00
#
_symmetry.space_group_name_H-M   'P 1'
#
loop_
_entity.id
_entity.type
_entity.pdbx_description
1 polymer ?
#
loop_
_entity_poly.entity_id
_entity_poly.type
_entity_poly.pdbx_seq_one_letter_code
_entity_poly.pdbx_strand_id
1 'polypeptide(L)'
;VKKAIGLAMLLWVVGAVPQANAQPAKSGVERLYILNCGEGVAGDISRWSPGVNEGKSMDFVDNCYLIKHAQGWLLWDTGIPDAVAAMPNGLAPADPKAVTWRRPKTLAAQLDQLGVKPSDIKAIAVSHTHPDHIGNVELFPAAMLYVQKAEYDWPGVNNAPRFKPEHPVTKLEGDRDVFGDGSVTILSTPGHTPGHQSLLVKLPKTGAVVLSGDAVHFKDNWDNRRAPSINADKEQTLASMQKLADTLTKEKAQLWINHDKAQRDGLKLSPEFYD
;
A
#
# COMPACT_ATOMS: atom_id res chain seq x y z
N VAL A 1 -74.17 -46.73 4.98
CA VAL A 1 -72.74 -47.01 5.03
C VAL A 1 -72.05 -45.71 4.81
N LYS A 2 -71.60 -45.04 5.87
CA LYS A 2 -70.79 -43.79 5.78
C LYS A 2 -69.35 -44.18 6.00
N LYS A 3 -68.44 -43.95 5.01
CA LYS A 3 -67.04 -44.10 5.15
C LYS A 3 -66.41 -42.76 5.67
N ALA A 4 -65.73 -42.80 6.81
CA ALA A 4 -64.95 -41.73 7.35
C ALA A 4 -63.56 -41.78 6.72
N ILE A 5 -63.13 -40.63 6.14
CA ILE A 5 -61.76 -40.43 5.61
C ILE A 5 -60.98 -39.74 6.72
N GLY A 6 -59.99 -40.40 7.29
CA GLY A 6 -59.06 -39.81 8.26
C GLY A 6 -58.00 -39.03 7.55
N LEU A 7 -57.86 -37.73 7.88
CA LEU A 7 -56.82 -36.84 7.39
C LEU A 7 -55.61 -36.94 8.32
N ALA A 8 -54.52 -37.54 7.87
CA ALA A 8 -53.26 -37.57 8.60
C ALA A 8 -52.51 -36.25 8.41
N MET A 9 -52.35 -35.46 9.46
CA MET A 9 -51.53 -34.25 9.49
C MET A 9 -50.07 -34.65 9.69
N LEU A 10 -49.22 -34.46 8.66
CA LEU A 10 -47.77 -34.58 8.78
C LEU A 10 -47.22 -33.30 9.40
N LEU A 11 -46.75 -33.39 10.63
CA LEU A 11 -45.98 -32.30 11.28
C LEU A 11 -44.52 -32.30 10.76
N TRP A 12 -44.15 -31.29 10.02
CA TRP A 12 -42.75 -31.03 9.66
C TRP A 12 -42.06 -30.38 10.86
N VAL A 13 -41.13 -31.08 11.49
CA VAL A 13 -40.22 -30.52 12.48
C VAL A 13 -39.07 -29.86 11.70
N VAL A 14 -39.12 -28.54 11.61
CA VAL A 14 -37.98 -27.76 11.07
C VAL A 14 -36.90 -27.72 12.16
N GLY A 15 -35.93 -28.59 12.07
CA GLY A 15 -34.75 -28.57 12.91
C GLY A 15 -33.92 -27.29 12.61
N ALA A 16 -33.80 -26.39 13.59
CA ALA A 16 -32.88 -25.27 13.52
C ALA A 16 -31.46 -25.81 13.51
N VAL A 17 -30.78 -25.67 12.37
CA VAL A 17 -29.34 -25.91 12.25
C VAL A 17 -28.62 -24.79 13.00
N PRO A 18 -27.81 -25.09 14.03
CA PRO A 18 -27.04 -24.04 14.70
C PRO A 18 -26.06 -23.39 13.69
N GLN A 19 -26.23 -22.10 13.43
CA GLN A 19 -25.23 -21.32 12.74
C GLN A 19 -23.97 -21.28 13.62
N ALA A 20 -22.96 -22.02 13.23
CA ALA A 20 -21.64 -21.88 13.82
C ALA A 20 -21.17 -20.44 13.60
N ASN A 21 -21.09 -19.65 14.66
CA ASN A 21 -20.39 -18.36 14.64
C ASN A 21 -18.93 -18.67 14.33
N ALA A 22 -18.54 -18.54 13.07
CA ALA A 22 -17.14 -18.58 12.67
C ALA A 22 -16.43 -17.41 13.39
N GLN A 23 -15.63 -17.72 14.39
CA GLN A 23 -14.69 -16.74 14.93
C GLN A 23 -13.86 -16.22 13.77
N PRO A 24 -13.66 -14.88 13.66
CA PRO A 24 -12.77 -14.35 12.64
C PRO A 24 -11.42 -15.04 12.75
N ALA A 25 -10.92 -15.54 11.63
CA ALA A 25 -9.61 -16.17 11.59
C ALA A 25 -8.58 -15.21 12.22
N LYS A 26 -7.78 -15.73 13.16
CA LYS A 26 -6.74 -14.92 13.82
C LYS A 26 -5.80 -14.41 12.74
N SER A 27 -5.64 -13.09 12.63
CA SER A 27 -4.70 -12.47 11.69
C SER A 27 -3.32 -13.10 11.82
N GLY A 28 -2.71 -13.48 10.71
CA GLY A 28 -1.33 -13.97 10.68
C GLY A 28 -0.29 -12.84 10.75
N VAL A 29 -0.71 -11.57 10.70
CA VAL A 29 0.17 -10.42 10.89
C VAL A 29 0.55 -10.29 12.36
N GLU A 30 1.84 -10.22 12.64
CA GLU A 30 2.39 -10.06 13.97
C GLU A 30 2.75 -8.59 14.25
N ARG A 31 3.37 -7.91 13.28
CA ARG A 31 3.88 -6.54 13.41
C ARG A 31 3.89 -5.81 12.07
N LEU A 32 3.69 -4.50 12.13
CA LEU A 32 3.93 -3.58 11.03
C LEU A 32 4.85 -2.45 11.51
N TYR A 33 5.96 -2.26 10.81
CA TYR A 33 6.91 -1.17 11.02
C TYR A 33 6.77 -0.15 9.90
N ILE A 34 6.80 1.14 10.25
CA ILE A 34 6.91 2.24 9.29
C ILE A 34 8.38 2.63 9.20
N LEU A 35 8.96 2.49 8.01
CA LEU A 35 10.36 2.86 7.74
C LEU A 35 10.39 4.24 7.06
N ASN A 36 11.33 5.09 7.47
CA ASN A 36 11.57 6.35 6.78
C ASN A 36 12.33 6.10 5.48
N CYS A 37 11.62 6.08 4.36
CA CYS A 37 12.17 5.79 3.04
C CYS A 37 12.51 7.05 2.23
N GLY A 38 12.22 8.22 2.76
CA GLY A 38 12.57 9.50 2.19
C GLY A 38 11.92 10.67 2.92
N GLU A 39 12.57 11.82 2.83
CA GLU A 39 12.03 13.12 3.23
C GLU A 39 12.32 14.10 2.10
N GLY A 40 11.40 15.01 1.84
CA GLY A 40 11.58 15.92 0.73
C GLY A 40 10.80 17.21 0.87
N VAL A 41 11.05 18.11 -0.07
CA VAL A 41 10.31 19.36 -0.20
C VAL A 41 9.82 19.47 -1.64
N ALA A 42 8.50 19.48 -1.82
CA ALA A 42 7.89 19.85 -3.10
C ALA A 42 8.05 21.36 -3.33
N GLY A 43 8.51 21.74 -4.50
CA GLY A 43 8.68 23.16 -4.84
C GLY A 43 7.35 23.88 -5.10
N ASP A 44 6.36 23.17 -5.61
CA ASP A 44 5.03 23.73 -5.86
C ASP A 44 3.94 22.67 -5.63
N ILE A 45 3.20 22.82 -4.54
CA ILE A 45 2.18 21.87 -4.12
C ILE A 45 0.99 21.76 -5.08
N SER A 46 0.77 22.78 -5.93
CA SER A 46 -0.31 22.76 -6.94
C SER A 46 -0.17 21.63 -7.96
N ARG A 47 1.03 21.06 -8.09
CA ARG A 47 1.28 19.86 -8.90
C ARG A 47 0.42 18.67 -8.43
N TRP A 48 0.22 18.56 -7.12
CA TRP A 48 -0.59 17.50 -6.49
C TRP A 48 -2.01 17.96 -6.16
N SER A 49 -2.25 19.27 -6.09
CA SER A 49 -3.57 19.89 -5.86
C SER A 49 -3.79 21.01 -6.87
N PRO A 50 -4.15 20.71 -8.14
CA PRO A 50 -4.30 21.70 -9.19
C PRO A 50 -5.22 22.86 -8.79
N GLY A 51 -4.74 24.09 -9.00
CA GLY A 51 -5.47 25.32 -8.67
C GLY A 51 -5.46 25.68 -7.18
N VAL A 52 -4.69 24.98 -6.34
CA VAL A 52 -4.64 25.25 -4.89
C VAL A 52 -3.20 25.46 -4.47
N ASN A 53 -2.96 26.55 -3.72
CA ASN A 53 -1.64 26.89 -3.17
C ASN A 53 -0.52 26.97 -4.22
N GLU A 54 -0.81 27.49 -5.40
CA GLU A 54 0.17 27.65 -6.47
C GLU A 54 1.42 28.39 -6.00
N GLY A 55 2.59 27.86 -6.37
CA GLY A 55 3.90 28.39 -6.01
C GLY A 55 4.28 28.19 -4.54
N LYS A 56 3.49 27.49 -3.71
CA LYS A 56 3.85 27.18 -2.33
C LYS A 56 4.56 25.84 -2.24
N SER A 57 5.67 25.82 -1.51
CA SER A 57 6.37 24.59 -1.15
C SER A 57 5.65 23.81 -0.05
N MET A 58 5.92 22.50 0.04
CA MET A 58 5.40 21.64 1.09
C MET A 58 6.37 20.52 1.41
N ASP A 59 6.50 20.20 2.70
CA ASP A 59 7.26 19.04 3.15
C ASP A 59 6.56 17.74 2.74
N PHE A 60 7.36 16.82 2.23
CA PHE A 60 6.98 15.46 1.84
C PHE A 60 7.71 14.44 2.69
N VAL A 61 7.10 13.30 2.86
CA VAL A 61 7.72 12.10 3.40
C VAL A 61 7.48 10.96 2.43
N ASP A 62 8.29 9.93 2.53
CA ASP A 62 8.13 8.68 1.80
C ASP A 62 8.25 7.53 2.80
N ASN A 63 7.21 6.73 2.90
CA ASN A 63 7.12 5.64 3.85
C ASN A 63 7.20 4.29 3.13
N CYS A 64 8.07 3.40 3.65
CA CYS A 64 7.96 1.98 3.36
C CYS A 64 7.39 1.26 4.57
N TYR A 65 6.82 0.08 4.36
CA TYR A 65 6.22 -0.67 5.44
C TYR A 65 6.76 -2.10 5.46
N LEU A 66 7.36 -2.48 6.59
CA LEU A 66 7.84 -3.83 6.79
C LEU A 66 6.83 -4.60 7.65
N ILE A 67 6.25 -5.65 7.10
CA ILE A 67 5.19 -6.44 7.72
C ILE A 67 5.75 -7.82 8.10
N LYS A 68 5.71 -8.13 9.41
CA LYS A 68 5.98 -9.46 9.91
C LYS A 68 4.68 -10.25 9.92
N HIS A 69 4.67 -11.34 9.18
CA HIS A 69 3.59 -12.31 9.16
C HIS A 69 4.10 -13.68 9.64
N ALA A 70 3.22 -14.56 10.13
CA ALA A 70 3.57 -15.91 10.53
C ALA A 70 4.26 -16.72 9.41
N GLN A 71 3.94 -16.42 8.15
CA GLN A 71 4.53 -17.05 6.97
C GLN A 71 5.80 -16.36 6.44
N GLY A 72 6.28 -15.26 7.05
CA GLY A 72 7.48 -14.54 6.62
C GLY A 72 7.35 -13.03 6.61
N TRP A 73 8.29 -12.36 5.96
CA TRP A 73 8.33 -10.92 5.83
C TRP A 73 7.82 -10.44 4.47
N LEU A 74 6.98 -9.40 4.48
CA LEU A 74 6.60 -8.61 3.30
C LEU A 74 7.14 -7.19 3.46
N LEU A 75 7.82 -6.68 2.45
CA LEU A 75 8.18 -5.28 2.34
C LEU A 75 7.24 -4.60 1.33
N TRP A 76 6.55 -3.56 1.76
CA TRP A 76 5.73 -2.69 0.90
C TRP A 76 6.46 -1.42 0.59
N ASP A 77 6.73 -1.19 -0.69
CA ASP A 77 7.60 -0.17 -1.27
C ASP A 77 9.05 -0.26 -0.77
N THR A 78 9.98 0.33 -1.51
CA THR A 78 11.41 0.31 -1.19
C THR A 78 12.02 1.71 -1.11
N GLY A 79 11.20 2.74 -1.32
CA GLY A 79 11.58 4.14 -1.17
C GLY A 79 12.52 4.67 -2.24
N ILE A 80 13.00 5.89 -2.03
CA ILE A 80 14.03 6.49 -2.88
C ILE A 80 15.35 5.69 -2.77
N PRO A 81 16.24 5.71 -3.79
CA PRO A 81 17.49 4.95 -3.74
C PRO A 81 18.34 5.27 -2.50
N ASP A 82 18.91 4.24 -1.87
CA ASP A 82 19.80 4.38 -0.70
C ASP A 82 21.03 5.27 -0.99
N ALA A 83 21.47 5.34 -2.25
CA ALA A 83 22.56 6.21 -2.68
C ALA A 83 22.30 7.70 -2.39
N VAL A 84 21.04 8.11 -2.29
CA VAL A 84 20.67 9.50 -1.95
C VAL A 84 21.11 9.88 -0.53
N ALA A 85 21.29 8.92 0.37
CA ALA A 85 21.80 9.18 1.73
C ALA A 85 23.23 9.77 1.75
N ALA A 86 24.02 9.54 0.69
CA ALA A 86 25.36 10.11 0.54
C ALA A 86 25.38 11.46 -0.18
N MET A 87 24.23 12.00 -0.59
CA MET A 87 24.13 13.27 -1.32
C MET A 87 23.89 14.44 -0.34
N PRO A 88 24.85 15.34 -0.11
CA PRO A 88 24.73 16.43 0.87
C PRO A 88 23.52 17.34 0.64
N ASN A 89 23.17 17.57 -0.63
CA ASN A 89 22.07 18.44 -1.03
C ASN A 89 20.80 17.65 -1.40
N GLY A 90 20.81 16.31 -1.22
CA GLY A 90 19.73 15.42 -1.67
C GLY A 90 19.70 15.25 -3.19
N LEU A 91 18.65 14.63 -3.68
CA LEU A 91 18.36 14.40 -5.08
C LEU A 91 17.38 15.47 -5.57
N ALA A 92 17.91 16.49 -6.25
CA ALA A 92 17.08 17.54 -6.84
C ALA A 92 16.55 17.10 -8.22
N PRO A 93 15.24 17.31 -8.50
CA PRO A 93 14.64 17.03 -9.79
C PRO A 93 15.04 18.11 -10.83
N ALA A 94 14.90 17.79 -12.12
CA ALA A 94 15.05 18.78 -13.19
C ALA A 94 13.92 19.83 -13.16
N ASP A 95 12.70 19.42 -12.78
CA ASP A 95 11.56 20.32 -12.56
C ASP A 95 11.59 20.85 -11.12
N PRO A 96 11.83 22.17 -10.91
CA PRO A 96 11.92 22.75 -9.57
C PRO A 96 10.59 22.69 -8.79
N LYS A 97 9.47 22.40 -9.45
CA LYS A 97 8.16 22.21 -8.80
C LYS A 97 8.02 20.83 -8.18
N ALA A 98 8.81 19.85 -8.62
CA ALA A 98 8.79 18.50 -8.07
C ALA A 98 9.51 18.42 -6.71
N VAL A 99 9.60 17.22 -6.15
CA VAL A 99 10.17 17.01 -4.82
C VAL A 99 11.69 16.90 -4.89
N THR A 100 12.39 17.71 -4.11
CA THR A 100 13.81 17.47 -3.80
C THR A 100 13.88 16.51 -2.64
N TRP A 101 14.37 15.30 -2.92
CA TRP A 101 14.42 14.21 -1.94
C TRP A 101 15.72 14.17 -1.14
N ARG A 102 15.61 13.80 0.13
CA ARG A 102 16.71 13.43 1.02
C ARG A 102 16.41 12.08 1.64
N ARG A 103 17.44 11.33 1.98
CA ARG A 103 17.32 10.07 2.68
C ARG A 103 18.14 10.10 3.97
N PRO A 104 17.52 10.35 5.11
CA PRO A 104 18.24 10.46 6.40
C PRO A 104 18.90 9.15 6.81
N LYS A 105 18.29 8.01 6.48
CA LYS A 105 18.78 6.68 6.81
C LYS A 105 18.46 5.69 5.68
N THR A 106 19.44 4.89 5.29
CA THR A 106 19.25 3.88 4.24
C THR A 106 18.23 2.81 4.66
N LEU A 107 17.56 2.19 3.69
CA LEU A 107 16.67 1.05 3.95
C LEU A 107 17.46 -0.09 4.59
N ALA A 108 18.65 -0.38 4.06
CA ALA A 108 19.53 -1.42 4.60
C ALA A 108 19.85 -1.19 6.08
N ALA A 109 20.19 0.05 6.50
CA ALA A 109 20.49 0.35 7.90
C ALA A 109 19.27 0.27 8.82
N GLN A 110 18.07 0.55 8.33
CA GLN A 110 16.83 0.39 9.11
C GLN A 110 16.47 -1.09 9.29
N LEU A 111 16.66 -1.91 8.26
CA LEU A 111 16.50 -3.37 8.38
C LEU A 111 17.50 -3.97 9.37
N ASP A 112 18.78 -3.56 9.28
CA ASP A 112 19.83 -4.01 10.21
C ASP A 112 19.49 -3.65 11.66
N GLN A 113 18.98 -2.45 11.92
CA GLN A 113 18.51 -2.05 13.25
C GLN A 113 17.42 -2.97 13.80
N LEU A 114 16.59 -3.55 12.94
CA LEU A 114 15.54 -4.51 13.32
C LEU A 114 16.05 -5.96 13.37
N GLY A 115 17.32 -6.20 13.05
CA GLY A 115 17.89 -7.53 12.93
C GLY A 115 17.35 -8.33 11.75
N VAL A 116 16.84 -7.66 10.72
CA VAL A 116 16.26 -8.27 9.51
C VAL A 116 17.24 -8.13 8.36
N LYS A 117 17.69 -9.25 7.80
CA LYS A 117 18.55 -9.25 6.62
C LYS A 117 17.68 -9.11 5.36
N PRO A 118 18.16 -8.47 4.28
CA PRO A 118 17.46 -8.45 3.00
C PRO A 118 17.06 -9.85 2.50
N SER A 119 17.90 -10.87 2.78
CA SER A 119 17.62 -12.27 2.42
C SER A 119 16.47 -12.91 3.20
N ASP A 120 16.04 -12.33 4.33
CA ASP A 120 14.92 -12.83 5.12
C ASP A 120 13.57 -12.39 4.51
N ILE A 121 13.59 -11.32 3.72
CA ILE A 121 12.41 -10.79 3.02
C ILE A 121 12.19 -11.63 1.77
N LYS A 122 11.10 -12.39 1.76
CA LYS A 122 10.75 -13.30 0.65
C LYS A 122 9.70 -12.73 -0.29
N ALA A 123 9.04 -11.65 0.13
CA ALA A 123 8.01 -10.96 -0.64
C ALA A 123 8.24 -9.45 -0.61
N ILE A 124 8.15 -8.83 -1.76
CA ILE A 124 8.06 -7.38 -1.94
C ILE A 124 6.78 -7.09 -2.70
N ALA A 125 6.07 -6.06 -2.32
CA ALA A 125 5.02 -5.49 -3.15
C ALA A 125 5.29 -3.98 -3.31
N VAL A 126 5.16 -3.48 -4.52
CA VAL A 126 5.35 -2.04 -4.79
C VAL A 126 4.01 -1.41 -5.16
N SER A 127 3.72 -0.25 -4.59
CA SER A 127 2.48 0.46 -4.90
C SER A 127 2.42 0.80 -6.39
N HIS A 128 3.54 1.26 -6.94
CA HIS A 128 3.72 1.57 -8.35
C HIS A 128 5.22 1.76 -8.68
N THR A 129 5.56 2.13 -9.92
CA THR A 129 6.95 2.14 -10.40
C THR A 129 7.59 3.52 -10.50
N HIS A 130 7.15 4.52 -9.74
CA HIS A 130 7.91 5.75 -9.61
C HIS A 130 9.19 5.52 -8.80
N PRO A 131 10.25 6.33 -9.03
CA PRO A 131 11.58 6.10 -8.44
C PRO A 131 11.63 6.13 -6.91
N ASP A 132 10.70 6.83 -6.29
CA ASP A 132 10.56 6.94 -4.84
C ASP A 132 9.86 5.73 -4.20
N HIS A 133 9.36 4.78 -4.98
CA HIS A 133 8.75 3.53 -4.48
C HIS A 133 9.57 2.28 -4.81
N ILE A 134 10.39 2.32 -5.88
CA ILE A 134 11.15 1.15 -6.34
C ILE A 134 12.66 1.28 -6.18
N GLY A 135 13.16 2.34 -5.57
CA GLY A 135 14.58 2.73 -5.60
C GLY A 135 15.56 1.71 -5.04
N ASN A 136 15.08 0.73 -4.25
CA ASN A 136 15.94 -0.28 -3.61
C ASN A 136 15.47 -1.72 -3.84
N VAL A 137 14.65 -2.00 -4.84
CA VAL A 137 14.19 -3.37 -5.18
C VAL A 137 15.39 -4.30 -5.40
N GLU A 138 16.49 -3.79 -5.93
CA GLU A 138 17.72 -4.53 -6.21
C GLU A 138 18.44 -5.07 -4.95
N LEU A 139 18.10 -4.57 -3.75
CA LEU A 139 18.61 -5.15 -2.50
C LEU A 139 18.00 -6.53 -2.21
N PHE A 140 16.93 -6.91 -2.90
CA PHE A 140 16.14 -8.11 -2.63
C PHE A 140 16.01 -9.02 -3.86
N PRO A 141 17.12 -9.43 -4.49
CA PRO A 141 17.09 -10.08 -5.82
C PRO A 141 16.37 -11.44 -5.84
N ALA A 142 16.17 -12.06 -4.68
CA ALA A 142 15.48 -13.36 -4.55
C ALA A 142 14.04 -13.24 -3.99
N ALA A 143 13.59 -12.05 -3.65
CA ALA A 143 12.23 -11.84 -3.15
C ALA A 143 11.23 -11.84 -4.31
N MET A 144 10.08 -12.51 -4.13
CA MET A 144 8.98 -12.44 -5.09
C MET A 144 8.39 -11.04 -5.09
N LEU A 145 8.39 -10.39 -6.25
CA LEU A 145 7.82 -9.06 -6.45
C LEU A 145 6.36 -9.17 -6.90
N TYR A 146 5.45 -8.57 -6.13
CA TYR A 146 4.03 -8.45 -6.46
C TYR A 146 3.76 -7.06 -7.07
N VAL A 147 3.32 -7.03 -8.31
CA VAL A 147 3.02 -5.80 -9.06
C VAL A 147 1.86 -6.06 -10.02
N GLN A 148 0.99 -5.07 -10.25
CA GLN A 148 -0.06 -5.22 -11.26
C GLN A 148 0.56 -5.36 -12.65
N LYS A 149 -0.04 -6.21 -13.49
CA LYS A 149 0.42 -6.43 -14.87
C LYS A 149 0.50 -5.12 -15.65
N ALA A 150 -0.50 -4.25 -15.52
CA ALA A 150 -0.53 -2.95 -16.17
C ALA A 150 0.64 -2.04 -15.74
N GLU A 151 1.11 -2.15 -14.49
CA GLU A 151 2.27 -1.41 -13.98
C GLU A 151 3.59 -1.99 -14.50
N TYR A 152 3.71 -3.31 -14.46
CA TYR A 152 4.90 -4.00 -14.94
C TYR A 152 5.14 -3.77 -16.44
N ASP A 153 4.07 -3.78 -17.22
CA ASP A 153 4.12 -3.60 -18.68
C ASP A 153 4.14 -2.11 -19.08
N TRP A 154 3.95 -1.18 -18.11
CA TRP A 154 4.01 0.25 -18.36
C TRP A 154 5.46 0.67 -18.62
N PRO A 155 5.76 1.27 -19.80
CA PRO A 155 7.13 1.51 -20.21
C PRO A 155 7.83 2.53 -19.28
N GLY A 156 9.07 2.21 -18.93
CA GLY A 156 9.97 3.17 -18.28
C GLY A 156 10.45 4.25 -19.24
N VAL A 157 11.31 5.15 -18.75
CA VAL A 157 11.96 6.16 -19.57
C VAL A 157 12.75 5.47 -20.69
N ASN A 158 12.56 5.91 -21.94
CA ASN A 158 13.14 5.30 -23.13
C ASN A 158 12.78 3.80 -23.32
N ASN A 159 11.60 3.39 -22.86
CA ASN A 159 11.16 2.00 -22.88
C ASN A 159 12.06 1.02 -22.09
N ALA A 160 12.89 1.52 -21.18
CA ALA A 160 13.70 0.67 -20.32
C ALA A 160 12.81 -0.16 -19.38
N PRO A 161 13.14 -1.45 -19.13
CA PRO A 161 12.44 -2.24 -18.14
C PRO A 161 12.62 -1.62 -16.75
N ARG A 162 11.55 -1.63 -15.96
CA ARG A 162 11.55 -1.08 -14.60
C ARG A 162 12.21 -1.99 -13.57
N PHE A 163 12.27 -3.27 -13.89
CA PHE A 163 12.88 -4.30 -13.06
C PHE A 163 13.83 -5.15 -13.90
N LYS A 164 14.82 -5.76 -13.27
CA LYS A 164 15.70 -6.69 -13.94
C LYS A 164 14.91 -7.90 -14.46
N PRO A 165 15.19 -8.40 -15.66
CA PRO A 165 14.46 -9.54 -16.24
C PRO A 165 14.51 -10.81 -15.39
N GLU A 166 15.59 -11.00 -14.63
CA GLU A 166 15.79 -12.17 -13.75
C GLU A 166 15.08 -12.05 -12.40
N HIS A 167 14.54 -10.88 -12.05
CA HIS A 167 13.83 -10.70 -10.77
C HIS A 167 12.54 -11.55 -10.77
N PRO A 168 12.30 -12.37 -9.76
CA PRO A 168 11.08 -13.16 -9.69
C PRO A 168 9.86 -12.26 -9.49
N VAL A 169 8.88 -12.32 -10.41
CA VAL A 169 7.72 -11.44 -10.44
C VAL A 169 6.42 -12.21 -10.53
N THR A 170 5.45 -11.82 -9.72
CA THR A 170 4.04 -12.19 -9.88
C THR A 170 3.27 -10.97 -10.38
N LYS A 171 2.87 -11.00 -11.66
CA LYS A 171 2.01 -9.99 -12.29
C LYS A 171 0.57 -10.21 -11.86
N LEU A 172 -0.02 -9.24 -11.19
CA LEU A 172 -1.38 -9.30 -10.68
C LEU A 172 -2.38 -8.69 -11.66
N GLU A 173 -3.60 -9.18 -11.63
CA GLU A 173 -4.76 -8.58 -12.29
C GLU A 173 -5.89 -8.44 -11.26
N GLY A 174 -5.98 -7.26 -10.61
CA GLY A 174 -6.94 -6.97 -9.55
C GLY A 174 -6.41 -7.19 -8.13
N ASP A 175 -7.31 -7.41 -7.19
CA ASP A 175 -6.98 -7.55 -5.77
C ASP A 175 -6.32 -8.91 -5.46
N ARG A 176 -5.44 -8.94 -4.47
CA ARG A 176 -4.70 -10.16 -4.11
C ARG A 176 -4.51 -10.28 -2.61
N ASP A 177 -5.01 -11.35 -2.00
CA ASP A 177 -4.60 -11.77 -0.66
C ASP A 177 -3.18 -12.36 -0.75
N VAL A 178 -2.22 -11.73 -0.06
CA VAL A 178 -0.80 -12.09 -0.18
C VAL A 178 -0.48 -13.41 0.50
N PHE A 179 -1.07 -13.65 1.68
CA PHE A 179 -0.79 -14.82 2.51
C PHE A 179 -1.92 -15.87 2.52
N GLY A 180 -3.08 -15.55 1.92
CA GLY A 180 -4.22 -16.45 1.81
C GLY A 180 -5.08 -16.55 3.07
N ASP A 181 -4.88 -15.66 4.06
CA ASP A 181 -5.64 -15.62 5.31
C ASP A 181 -6.48 -14.35 5.49
N GLY A 182 -6.49 -13.47 4.48
CA GLY A 182 -7.22 -12.21 4.47
C GLY A 182 -6.62 -11.11 5.34
N SER A 183 -5.42 -11.32 5.90
CA SER A 183 -4.78 -10.35 6.79
C SER A 183 -4.02 -9.26 6.04
N VAL A 184 -3.50 -9.57 4.85
CA VAL A 184 -2.78 -8.63 3.98
C VAL A 184 -3.30 -8.75 2.56
N THR A 185 -4.00 -7.71 2.09
CA THR A 185 -4.62 -7.70 0.76
C THR A 185 -4.13 -6.53 -0.07
N ILE A 186 -3.50 -6.82 -1.20
CA ILE A 186 -3.22 -5.84 -2.24
C ILE A 186 -4.54 -5.45 -2.90
N LEU A 187 -4.80 -4.16 -3.01
CA LEU A 187 -5.98 -3.58 -3.65
C LEU A 187 -5.54 -2.92 -4.96
N SER A 188 -6.08 -3.33 -6.09
CA SER A 188 -5.85 -2.63 -7.36
C SER A 188 -6.52 -1.26 -7.32
N THR A 189 -5.74 -0.19 -7.43
CA THR A 189 -6.19 1.21 -7.36
C THR A 189 -5.53 2.05 -8.46
N PRO A 190 -5.81 1.72 -9.75
CA PRO A 190 -5.20 2.41 -10.89
C PRO A 190 -5.60 3.88 -10.96
N GLY A 191 -4.81 4.69 -11.68
CA GLY A 191 -5.10 6.09 -11.97
C GLY A 191 -3.89 7.00 -11.75
N HIS A 192 -3.19 6.92 -10.62
CA HIS A 192 -1.90 7.60 -10.45
C HIS A 192 -0.90 7.09 -11.48
N THR A 193 -0.79 5.78 -11.57
CA THR A 193 -0.18 5.04 -12.68
C THR A 193 -1.17 3.99 -13.18
N PRO A 194 -0.96 3.39 -14.39
CA PRO A 194 -1.91 2.43 -14.96
C PRO A 194 -2.14 1.18 -14.10
N GLY A 195 -1.16 0.78 -13.31
CA GLY A 195 -1.23 -0.40 -12.46
C GLY A 195 -0.97 -0.09 -10.97
N HIS A 196 -1.25 1.13 -10.53
CA HIS A 196 -1.11 1.49 -9.12
C HIS A 196 -1.94 0.56 -8.23
N GLN A 197 -1.41 0.26 -7.04
CA GLN A 197 -2.08 -0.55 -6.02
C GLN A 197 -1.87 0.04 -4.62
N SER A 198 -2.80 -0.27 -3.71
CA SER A 198 -2.78 0.07 -2.28
C SER A 198 -2.74 -1.20 -1.45
N LEU A 199 -2.51 -1.12 -0.14
CA LEU A 199 -2.42 -2.31 0.71
C LEU A 199 -3.37 -2.20 1.91
N LEU A 200 -4.22 -3.20 2.11
CA LEU A 200 -4.98 -3.41 3.35
C LEU A 200 -4.20 -4.36 4.25
N VAL A 201 -3.97 -3.96 5.51
CA VAL A 201 -3.34 -4.78 6.54
C VAL A 201 -4.24 -4.84 7.76
N LYS A 202 -4.55 -6.04 8.25
CA LYS A 202 -5.35 -6.26 9.47
C LYS A 202 -4.43 -6.62 10.62
N LEU A 203 -4.27 -5.71 11.56
CA LEU A 203 -3.40 -5.83 12.72
C LEU A 203 -4.21 -6.33 13.93
N PRO A 204 -3.62 -7.17 14.80
CA PRO A 204 -4.37 -7.81 15.89
C PRO A 204 -4.96 -6.85 16.91
N LYS A 205 -4.25 -5.77 17.26
CA LYS A 205 -4.69 -4.78 18.27
C LYS A 205 -5.00 -3.42 17.67
N THR A 206 -4.19 -2.97 16.69
CA THR A 206 -4.39 -1.68 16.03
C THR A 206 -5.66 -1.64 15.17
N GLY A 207 -6.12 -2.81 14.71
CA GLY A 207 -7.21 -2.94 13.75
C GLY A 207 -6.73 -2.86 12.30
N ALA A 208 -7.64 -2.64 11.38
CA ALA A 208 -7.31 -2.59 9.97
C ALA A 208 -6.74 -1.23 9.57
N VAL A 209 -5.71 -1.22 8.70
CA VAL A 209 -5.14 -0.03 8.09
C VAL A 209 -5.06 -0.20 6.58
N VAL A 210 -5.28 0.87 5.83
CA VAL A 210 -5.08 0.93 4.38
C VAL A 210 -3.90 1.86 4.10
N LEU A 211 -2.85 1.33 3.47
CA LEU A 211 -1.71 2.10 2.99
C LEU A 211 -2.05 2.59 1.58
N SER A 212 -2.15 3.90 1.41
CA SER A 212 -2.69 4.48 0.17
C SER A 212 -1.82 4.27 -1.06
N GLY A 213 -0.48 4.14 -0.90
CA GLY A 213 0.43 4.48 -1.98
C GLY A 213 0.12 5.90 -2.45
N ASP A 214 0.20 6.14 -3.75
CA ASP A 214 -0.06 7.44 -4.38
C ASP A 214 -1.46 7.60 -4.97
N ALA A 215 -2.39 6.68 -4.62
CA ALA A 215 -3.82 6.95 -4.85
C ALA A 215 -4.25 8.23 -4.11
N VAL A 216 -3.54 8.57 -3.03
CA VAL A 216 -3.69 9.80 -2.24
C VAL A 216 -2.32 10.24 -1.74
N HIS A 217 -1.91 11.49 -1.98
CA HIS A 217 -0.61 12.01 -1.53
C HIS A 217 -0.66 12.67 -0.16
N PHE A 218 -1.76 13.37 0.16
CA PHE A 218 -1.98 13.97 1.47
C PHE A 218 -3.46 14.14 1.78
N LYS A 219 -3.75 14.44 3.03
CA LYS A 219 -5.11 14.55 3.56
C LYS A 219 -6.00 15.52 2.76
N ASP A 220 -5.46 16.64 2.27
CA ASP A 220 -6.22 17.59 1.44
C ASP A 220 -6.70 16.95 0.12
N ASN A 221 -5.89 16.10 -0.51
CA ASN A 221 -6.31 15.35 -1.70
C ASN A 221 -7.46 14.40 -1.36
N TRP A 222 -7.37 13.72 -0.23
CA TRP A 222 -8.40 12.79 0.22
C TRP A 222 -9.72 13.50 0.52
N ASP A 223 -9.67 14.53 1.35
CA ASP A 223 -10.86 15.25 1.84
C ASP A 223 -11.61 15.96 0.72
N ASN A 224 -10.88 16.47 -0.28
CA ASN A 224 -11.44 17.26 -1.38
C ASN A 224 -11.54 16.49 -2.70
N ARG A 225 -11.22 15.18 -2.70
CA ARG A 225 -11.23 14.34 -3.92
C ARG A 225 -10.44 14.97 -5.07
N ARG A 226 -9.21 15.37 -4.79
CA ARG A 226 -8.30 15.98 -5.77
C ARG A 226 -7.30 14.96 -6.30
N ALA A 227 -7.29 14.78 -7.61
CA ALA A 227 -6.27 14.01 -8.30
C ALA A 227 -5.13 14.94 -8.74
N PRO A 228 -3.86 14.56 -8.52
CA PRO A 228 -2.70 15.28 -9.05
C PRO A 228 -2.75 15.46 -10.57
N SER A 229 -2.17 16.56 -11.07
CA SER A 229 -2.09 16.82 -12.51
C SER A 229 -1.18 15.85 -13.26
N ILE A 230 -0.30 15.16 -12.53
CA ILE A 230 0.68 14.20 -13.05
C ILE A 230 0.13 12.78 -13.15
N ASN A 231 -1.09 12.53 -12.66
CA ASN A 231 -1.68 11.19 -12.71
C ASN A 231 -1.96 10.76 -14.16
N ALA A 232 -1.76 9.47 -14.44
CA ALA A 232 -2.01 8.89 -15.76
C ALA A 232 -3.49 9.02 -16.17
N ASP A 233 -4.41 8.87 -15.19
CA ASP A 233 -5.84 8.95 -15.41
C ASP A 233 -6.55 9.51 -14.18
N LYS A 234 -7.14 10.69 -14.32
CA LYS A 234 -7.86 11.37 -13.24
C LYS A 234 -9.12 10.63 -12.81
N GLU A 235 -9.90 10.14 -13.77
CA GLU A 235 -11.18 9.48 -13.48
C GLU A 235 -10.95 8.15 -12.78
N GLN A 236 -9.95 7.37 -13.20
CA GLN A 236 -9.54 6.15 -12.49
C GLN A 236 -9.00 6.46 -11.09
N THR A 237 -8.25 7.57 -10.92
CA THR A 237 -7.80 8.00 -9.58
C THR A 237 -8.98 8.26 -8.65
N LEU A 238 -10.00 8.98 -9.11
CA LEU A 238 -11.20 9.27 -8.32
C LEU A 238 -12.00 8.00 -8.01
N ALA A 239 -12.12 7.08 -8.97
CA ALA A 239 -12.74 5.76 -8.75
C ALA A 239 -11.95 4.92 -7.73
N SER A 240 -10.62 4.95 -7.79
CA SER A 240 -9.73 4.30 -6.82
C SER A 240 -9.87 4.89 -5.41
N MET A 241 -9.95 6.21 -5.29
CA MET A 241 -10.27 6.87 -4.02
C MET A 241 -11.64 6.42 -3.46
N GLN A 242 -12.65 6.24 -4.33
CA GLN A 242 -13.94 5.72 -3.89
C GLN A 242 -13.84 4.28 -3.40
N LYS A 243 -13.14 3.40 -4.13
CA LYS A 243 -12.86 2.04 -3.70
C LYS A 243 -12.17 1.99 -2.33
N LEU A 244 -11.19 2.89 -2.10
CA LEU A 244 -10.55 3.00 -0.79
C LEU A 244 -11.55 3.43 0.29
N ALA A 245 -12.43 4.40 0.04
CA ALA A 245 -13.47 4.85 0.99
C ALA A 245 -14.42 3.71 1.37
N ASP A 246 -14.86 2.91 0.38
CA ASP A 246 -15.70 1.75 0.60
C ASP A 246 -14.98 0.68 1.43
N THR A 247 -13.68 0.46 1.14
CA THR A 247 -12.83 -0.46 1.91
C THR A 247 -12.64 0.00 3.35
N LEU A 248 -12.35 1.29 3.59
CA LEU A 248 -12.22 1.86 4.93
C LEU A 248 -13.51 1.65 5.75
N THR A 249 -14.66 1.88 5.13
CA THR A 249 -15.97 1.69 5.77
C THR A 249 -16.22 0.21 6.09
N LYS A 250 -16.03 -0.67 5.12
CA LYS A 250 -16.28 -2.12 5.23
C LYS A 250 -15.40 -2.76 6.29
N GLU A 251 -14.12 -2.45 6.27
CA GLU A 251 -13.11 -3.06 7.15
C GLU A 251 -12.92 -2.27 8.46
N LYS A 252 -13.62 -1.13 8.64
CA LYS A 252 -13.42 -0.17 9.74
C LYS A 252 -11.95 0.24 9.87
N ALA A 253 -11.31 0.45 8.72
CA ALA A 253 -9.88 0.69 8.62
C ALA A 253 -9.53 2.18 8.73
N GLN A 254 -8.30 2.46 9.18
CA GLN A 254 -7.67 3.77 9.10
C GLN A 254 -6.98 3.92 7.74
N LEU A 255 -6.96 5.14 7.18
CA LEU A 255 -6.17 5.45 6.00
C LEU A 255 -4.82 6.02 6.41
N TRP A 256 -3.72 5.38 5.99
CA TRP A 256 -2.36 5.90 6.14
C TRP A 256 -1.85 6.36 4.78
N ILE A 257 -1.56 7.65 4.69
CA ILE A 257 -1.23 8.34 3.44
C ILE A 257 0.29 8.43 3.31
N ASN A 258 0.83 8.00 2.16
CA ASN A 258 2.26 7.78 2.01
C ASN A 258 3.11 9.04 2.19
N HIS A 259 2.69 10.16 1.58
CA HIS A 259 3.49 11.39 1.52
C HIS A 259 3.07 12.48 2.51
N ASP A 260 2.05 12.22 3.36
CA ASP A 260 1.52 13.18 4.32
C ASP A 260 2.41 13.26 5.57
N LYS A 261 3.27 14.28 5.61
CA LYS A 261 4.16 14.51 6.76
C LYS A 261 3.39 14.77 8.05
N ALA A 262 2.29 15.51 7.99
CA ALA A 262 1.52 15.85 9.19
C ALA A 262 0.89 14.58 9.80
N GLN A 263 0.42 13.64 8.98
CA GLN A 263 -0.05 12.35 9.46
C GLN A 263 1.11 11.51 10.00
N ARG A 264 2.23 11.40 9.26
CA ARG A 264 3.38 10.59 9.66
C ARG A 264 3.96 11.01 11.01
N ASP A 265 4.03 12.32 11.28
CA ASP A 265 4.58 12.86 12.53
C ASP A 265 3.78 12.41 13.76
N GLY A 266 2.53 11.96 13.59
CA GLY A 266 1.69 11.36 14.62
C GLY A 266 1.77 9.83 14.72
N LEU A 267 2.55 9.18 13.88
CA LEU A 267 2.69 7.73 13.83
C LEU A 267 4.00 7.24 14.47
N LYS A 268 3.98 6.01 14.97
CA LYS A 268 5.19 5.34 15.46
C LYS A 268 6.05 4.91 14.27
N LEU A 269 7.29 5.36 14.26
CA LEU A 269 8.28 4.94 13.27
C LEU A 269 9.16 3.83 13.84
N SER A 270 9.77 3.03 12.94
CA SER A 270 10.76 2.03 13.30
C SER A 270 11.86 2.64 14.21
N PRO A 271 12.25 1.92 15.31
CA PRO A 271 12.01 0.51 15.63
C PRO A 271 10.68 0.20 16.34
N GLU A 272 9.85 1.19 16.65
CA GLU A 272 8.51 0.94 17.16
C GLU A 272 7.63 0.29 16.08
N PHE A 273 6.56 -0.39 16.50
CA PHE A 273 5.68 -1.11 15.59
C PHE A 273 4.21 -1.02 16.01
N TYR A 274 3.36 -1.45 15.11
CA TYR A 274 1.93 -1.69 15.31
C TYR A 274 1.65 -3.19 15.27
N ASP A 275 0.75 -3.65 16.15
CA ASP A 275 0.31 -5.04 16.28
C ASP A 275 -1.22 -5.16 16.50
#